data_da21e083607d6747976b42421d0b1e4d
#
_entry.id   da21e083607d6747976b42421d0b1e4d
#
_cell.length_a   1.000
_cell.length_b   1.000
_cell.length_c   1.000
_cell.angle_alpha   90.00
_cell.angle_beta   90.00
_cell.angle_gamma   90.00
#
_symmetry.space_group_name_H-M   'P 1'
#
loop_
_entity.id
_entity.type
_entity.pdbx_description
1 polymer ?
#
loop_
_entity_poly.entity_id
_entity_poly.type
_entity_poly.pdbx_seq_one_letter_code
_entity_poly.pdbx_strand_id
1 'polypeptide(L)'
;FTYGWAHPFADLFRDGRARRLARNLAIGLIIIDAVSTSGLLAYRFRSRNTYPIATSRGTMIAVPDIGESVGQAMEFISREVPAAEPLAVMPEGTSLNFFTGRPNPLREEITTPGFLDTEGEERAIRQLIDSNTQVVMVTNRATPEFGAAVFGRDYCQRLMRWVDENFEQVAIFGPDHDPNLEIGSKTFFIRAYKKKV
;
A
#
# COMPACT_ATOMS: atom_id res chain seq x y z
N PHE A 1 10.84 13.65 -61.27
CA PHE A 1 11.68 14.32 -60.25
C PHE A 1 11.56 13.50 -58.98
N THR A 2 12.46 12.53 -58.76
CA THR A 2 12.60 11.79 -57.52
C THR A 2 13.54 12.57 -56.61
N TYR A 3 13.03 13.25 -55.61
CA TYR A 3 13.85 13.82 -54.54
C TYR A 3 14.40 12.68 -53.70
N GLY A 4 15.64 12.30 -54.02
CA GLY A 4 16.41 11.41 -53.14
C GLY A 4 16.79 12.18 -51.87
N TRP A 5 16.07 11.92 -50.80
CA TRP A 5 16.52 12.27 -49.45
C TRP A 5 17.70 11.36 -49.12
N ALA A 6 18.91 11.79 -49.48
CA ALA A 6 20.13 11.18 -48.99
C ALA A 6 20.09 11.30 -47.47
N HIS A 7 19.95 10.20 -46.75
CA HIS A 7 19.94 10.19 -45.30
C HIS A 7 21.32 10.62 -44.80
N PRO A 8 21.46 11.82 -44.26
CA PRO A 8 22.78 12.34 -43.80
C PRO A 8 23.35 11.49 -42.65
N PHE A 9 22.53 10.62 -42.05
CA PHE A 9 22.96 9.68 -41.02
C PHE A 9 23.56 8.37 -41.53
N ALA A 10 23.35 8.03 -42.81
CA ALA A 10 23.85 6.76 -43.35
C ALA A 10 25.38 6.76 -43.47
N ASP A 11 25.98 7.90 -43.73
CA ASP A 11 27.45 8.05 -43.89
C ASP A 11 28.17 8.10 -42.54
N LEU A 12 27.52 8.57 -41.47
CA LEU A 12 28.07 8.54 -40.11
C LEU A 12 28.30 7.08 -39.62
N PHE A 13 27.56 6.14 -40.15
CA PHE A 13 27.67 4.70 -39.75
C PHE A 13 28.66 3.91 -40.66
N ARG A 14 29.18 4.50 -41.71
CA ARG A 14 30.21 3.89 -42.60
C ARG A 14 31.59 3.93 -41.98
N ASP A 15 31.94 5.01 -41.25
CA ASP A 15 33.24 5.11 -40.57
C ASP A 15 33.19 4.34 -39.24
N GLY A 16 34.03 3.32 -39.12
CA GLY A 16 34.14 2.49 -37.92
C GLY A 16 34.59 3.27 -36.67
N ARG A 17 35.21 4.44 -36.80
CA ARG A 17 35.58 5.31 -35.68
C ARG A 17 34.35 6.10 -35.21
N ALA A 18 33.62 6.70 -36.16
CA ALA A 18 32.38 7.43 -35.84
C ALA A 18 31.33 6.54 -35.15
N ARG A 19 31.17 5.30 -35.65
CA ARG A 19 30.28 4.31 -35.01
C ARG A 19 30.68 3.97 -33.57
N ARG A 20 31.99 3.78 -33.33
CA ARG A 20 32.48 3.51 -31.95
C ARG A 20 32.28 4.72 -31.05
N LEU A 21 32.53 5.92 -31.53
CA LEU A 21 32.31 7.14 -30.79
C LEU A 21 30.81 7.31 -30.43
N ALA A 22 29.93 7.21 -31.43
CA ALA A 22 28.48 7.31 -31.23
C ALA A 22 27.96 6.26 -30.23
N ARG A 23 28.41 5.00 -30.32
CA ARG A 23 28.08 3.96 -29.36
C ARG A 23 28.56 4.30 -27.95
N ASN A 24 29.78 4.76 -27.78
CA ASN A 24 30.34 5.10 -26.49
C ASN A 24 29.66 6.33 -25.87
N LEU A 25 29.29 7.31 -26.67
CA LEU A 25 28.47 8.45 -26.25
C LEU A 25 27.06 8.00 -25.79
N ALA A 26 26.40 7.13 -26.58
CA ALA A 26 25.11 6.59 -26.22
C ALA A 26 25.16 5.80 -24.90
N ILE A 27 26.19 4.95 -24.73
CA ILE A 27 26.40 4.21 -23.46
C ILE A 27 26.65 5.20 -22.32
N GLY A 28 27.49 6.22 -22.53
CA GLY A 28 27.73 7.25 -21.51
C GLY A 28 26.49 7.99 -21.09
N LEU A 29 25.62 8.38 -22.04
CA LEU A 29 24.33 9.02 -21.76
C LEU A 29 23.40 8.10 -20.97
N ILE A 30 23.31 6.83 -21.34
CA ILE A 30 22.48 5.84 -20.61
C ILE A 30 22.98 5.68 -19.17
N ILE A 31 24.29 5.61 -18.97
CA ILE A 31 24.87 5.49 -17.62
C ILE A 31 24.58 6.75 -16.80
N ILE A 32 24.76 7.93 -17.38
CA ILE A 32 24.47 9.20 -16.70
C ILE A 32 22.99 9.28 -16.32
N ASP A 33 22.08 8.93 -17.23
CA ASP A 33 20.65 8.91 -16.96
C ASP A 33 20.31 7.92 -15.83
N ALA A 34 20.82 6.69 -15.92
CA ALA A 34 20.58 5.67 -14.90
C ALA A 34 21.09 6.09 -13.51
N VAL A 35 22.30 6.66 -13.44
CA VAL A 35 22.89 7.13 -12.17
C VAL A 35 22.11 8.33 -11.62
N SER A 36 21.76 9.29 -12.48
CA SER A 36 21.03 10.50 -12.08
C SER A 36 19.62 10.15 -11.59
N THR A 37 18.91 9.30 -12.33
CA THR A 37 17.56 8.85 -11.98
C THR A 37 17.59 8.05 -10.68
N SER A 38 18.52 7.10 -10.55
CA SER A 38 18.66 6.29 -9.32
C SER A 38 19.03 7.16 -8.12
N GLY A 39 19.95 8.11 -8.28
CA GLY A 39 20.34 9.07 -7.24
C GLY A 39 19.17 9.95 -6.79
N LEU A 40 18.38 10.47 -7.74
CA LEU A 40 17.21 11.27 -7.46
C LEU A 40 16.13 10.46 -6.73
N LEU A 41 15.88 9.22 -7.16
CA LEU A 41 14.93 8.33 -6.51
C LEU A 41 15.36 7.99 -5.08
N ALA A 42 16.63 7.65 -4.87
CA ALA A 42 17.19 7.38 -3.55
C ALA A 42 17.10 8.61 -2.63
N TYR A 43 17.40 9.80 -3.14
CA TYR A 43 17.26 11.05 -2.41
C TYR A 43 15.80 11.32 -2.02
N ARG A 44 14.87 11.21 -2.97
CA ARG A 44 13.43 11.39 -2.72
C ARG A 44 12.90 10.37 -1.71
N PHE A 45 13.31 9.12 -1.83
CA PHE A 45 12.93 8.08 -0.88
C PHE A 45 13.41 8.43 0.53
N ARG A 46 14.70 8.74 0.70
CA ARG A 46 15.28 9.06 2.01
C ARG A 46 14.74 10.35 2.62
N SER A 47 14.46 11.37 1.80
CA SER A 47 13.94 12.64 2.29
C SER A 47 12.48 12.57 2.71
N ARG A 48 11.70 11.64 2.16
CA ARG A 48 10.28 11.44 2.49
C ARG A 48 10.06 10.43 3.60
N ASN A 49 10.80 9.33 3.59
CA ASN A 49 10.65 8.25 4.55
C ASN A 49 11.63 8.47 5.70
N THR A 50 11.19 9.19 6.70
CA THR A 50 12.02 9.61 7.83
C THR A 50 11.55 9.08 9.18
N TYR A 51 10.38 8.43 9.23
CA TYR A 51 9.79 7.90 10.45
C TYR A 51 10.13 6.40 10.61
N PRO A 52 11.01 6.02 11.55
CA PRO A 52 11.33 4.62 11.82
C PRO A 52 10.26 3.99 12.72
N ILE A 53 9.79 2.81 12.35
CA ILE A 53 8.92 1.96 13.18
C ILE A 53 9.71 0.72 13.53
N ALA A 54 10.15 0.64 14.79
CA ALA A 54 10.87 -0.52 15.30
C ALA A 54 9.90 -1.64 15.68
N THR A 55 10.16 -2.86 15.23
CA THR A 55 9.36 -4.05 15.53
C THR A 55 10.27 -5.21 15.92
N SER A 56 9.69 -6.26 16.50
CA SER A 56 10.44 -7.51 16.79
C SER A 56 10.93 -8.24 15.54
N ARG A 57 10.39 -7.90 14.36
CA ARG A 57 10.72 -8.53 13.07
C ARG A 57 11.55 -7.65 12.15
N GLY A 58 11.97 -6.48 12.61
CA GLY A 58 12.78 -5.53 11.85
C GLY A 58 12.30 -4.09 11.98
N THR A 59 12.97 -3.18 11.28
CA THR A 59 12.61 -1.76 11.24
C THR A 59 12.01 -1.42 9.89
N MET A 60 10.84 -0.82 9.92
CA MET A 60 10.19 -0.21 8.75
C MET A 60 10.46 1.30 8.79
N ILE A 61 10.66 1.91 7.63
CA ILE A 61 10.79 3.36 7.50
C ILE A 61 9.64 3.85 6.63
N ALA A 62 8.88 4.80 7.14
CA ALA A 62 7.68 5.33 6.49
C ALA A 62 7.72 6.86 6.36
N VAL A 63 6.80 7.40 5.59
CA VAL A 63 6.45 8.83 5.63
C VAL A 63 5.88 9.13 7.02
N PRO A 64 6.19 10.27 7.65
CA PRO A 64 5.80 10.55 9.04
C PRO A 64 4.33 10.28 9.37
N ASP A 65 3.40 10.84 8.60
CA ASP A 65 1.96 10.69 8.86
C ASP A 65 1.50 9.21 8.83
N ILE A 66 2.01 8.44 7.86
CA ILE A 66 1.73 6.99 7.76
C ILE A 66 2.44 6.25 8.90
N GLY A 67 3.68 6.62 9.19
CA GLY A 67 4.49 5.99 10.22
C GLY A 67 3.89 6.14 11.61
N GLU A 68 3.38 7.32 11.93
CA GLU A 68 2.69 7.59 13.18
C GLU A 68 1.42 6.75 13.31
N SER A 69 0.55 6.77 12.29
CA SER A 69 -0.68 5.98 12.28
C SER A 69 -0.42 4.48 12.44
N VAL A 70 0.58 3.95 11.71
CA VAL A 70 0.96 2.54 11.77
C VAL A 70 1.59 2.21 13.12
N GLY A 71 2.46 3.06 13.66
CA GLY A 71 3.08 2.86 14.97
C GLY A 71 2.03 2.77 16.09
N GLN A 72 1.11 3.72 16.15
CA GLN A 72 -0.01 3.73 17.11
C GLN A 72 -0.90 2.47 16.95
N ALA A 73 -1.22 2.09 15.71
CA ALA A 73 -1.99 0.87 15.45
C ALA A 73 -1.26 -0.39 15.94
N MET A 74 0.05 -0.48 15.73
CA MET A 74 0.85 -1.61 16.19
C MET A 74 0.93 -1.70 17.72
N GLU A 75 1.03 -0.57 18.42
CA GLU A 75 0.96 -0.51 19.88
C GLU A 75 -0.40 -1.00 20.38
N PHE A 76 -1.49 -0.53 19.76
CA PHE A 76 -2.84 -1.01 20.06
C PHE A 76 -2.96 -2.52 19.85
N ILE A 77 -2.54 -3.04 18.68
CA ILE A 77 -2.59 -4.48 18.38
C ILE A 77 -1.79 -5.27 19.43
N SER A 78 -0.61 -4.79 19.80
CA SER A 78 0.25 -5.49 20.77
C SER A 78 -0.39 -5.60 22.16
N ARG A 79 -1.17 -4.58 22.55
CA ARG A 79 -1.87 -4.54 23.84
C ARG A 79 -3.21 -5.26 23.84
N GLU A 80 -3.99 -5.12 22.77
CA GLU A 80 -5.40 -5.52 22.74
C GLU A 80 -5.67 -6.84 22.02
N VAL A 81 -4.72 -7.32 21.20
CA VAL A 81 -4.87 -8.56 20.43
C VAL A 81 -3.80 -9.56 20.88
N PRO A 82 -4.16 -10.66 21.55
CA PRO A 82 -3.22 -11.74 21.88
C PRO A 82 -2.49 -12.28 20.65
N ALA A 83 -1.24 -12.76 20.83
CA ALA A 83 -0.38 -13.16 19.73
C ALA A 83 -0.94 -14.30 18.85
N ALA A 84 -1.77 -15.17 19.43
CA ALA A 84 -2.38 -16.29 18.72
C ALA A 84 -3.73 -15.94 18.07
N GLU A 85 -4.30 -14.78 18.39
CA GLU A 85 -5.60 -14.37 17.87
C GLU A 85 -5.50 -13.76 16.48
N PRO A 86 -6.48 -14.06 15.60
CA PRO A 86 -6.53 -13.50 14.27
C PRO A 86 -6.83 -11.99 14.29
N LEU A 87 -6.19 -11.28 13.37
CA LEU A 87 -6.39 -9.87 13.12
C LEU A 87 -6.71 -9.66 11.63
N ALA A 88 -7.91 -9.18 11.33
CA ALA A 88 -8.24 -8.78 9.97
C ALA A 88 -7.81 -7.33 9.72
N VAL A 89 -7.12 -7.07 8.60
CA VAL A 89 -6.73 -5.72 8.17
C VAL A 89 -7.20 -5.49 6.75
N MET A 90 -8.08 -4.52 6.53
CA MET A 90 -8.73 -4.25 5.25
C MET A 90 -8.62 -2.77 4.87
N PRO A 91 -8.68 -2.40 3.58
CA PRO A 91 -8.57 -3.27 2.41
C PRO A 91 -7.12 -3.75 2.14
N GLU A 92 -6.13 -3.06 2.64
CA GLU A 92 -4.70 -3.37 2.58
C GLU A 92 -4.06 -3.14 3.95
N GLY A 93 -3.13 -3.99 4.36
CA GLY A 93 -2.44 -3.78 5.63
C GLY A 93 -1.83 -5.05 6.22
N THR A 94 -1.57 -6.07 5.42
CA THR A 94 -0.91 -7.32 5.86
C THR A 94 0.46 -7.09 6.52
N SER A 95 1.09 -5.93 6.29
CA SER A 95 2.27 -5.51 7.05
C SER A 95 2.01 -5.43 8.56
N LEU A 96 0.81 -5.02 8.99
CA LEU A 96 0.43 -5.03 10.41
C LEU A 96 0.41 -6.45 10.96
N ASN A 97 -0.17 -7.40 10.22
CA ASN A 97 -0.16 -8.82 10.59
C ASN A 97 1.28 -9.35 10.68
N PHE A 98 2.10 -9.06 9.67
CA PHE A 98 3.50 -9.51 9.63
C PHE A 98 4.30 -8.96 10.82
N PHE A 99 4.31 -7.65 11.02
CA PHE A 99 5.16 -7.03 12.04
C PHE A 99 4.66 -7.28 13.47
N THR A 100 3.35 -7.48 13.67
CA THR A 100 2.79 -7.80 14.98
C THR A 100 2.70 -9.31 15.25
N GLY A 101 2.90 -10.13 14.23
CA GLY A 101 2.84 -11.60 14.34
C GLY A 101 1.45 -12.17 14.50
N ARG A 102 0.39 -11.41 14.20
CA ARG A 102 -1.01 -11.88 14.26
C ARG A 102 -1.40 -12.53 12.94
N PRO A 103 -2.02 -13.73 12.96
CA PRO A 103 -2.47 -14.38 11.73
C PRO A 103 -3.57 -13.57 11.05
N ASN A 104 -3.54 -13.50 9.72
CA ASN A 104 -4.66 -12.98 8.94
C ASN A 104 -5.74 -14.08 8.82
N PRO A 105 -7.00 -13.83 9.20
CA PRO A 105 -8.08 -14.80 9.07
C PRO A 105 -8.57 -14.92 7.62
N LEU A 106 -8.32 -13.90 6.79
CA LEU A 106 -8.78 -13.87 5.41
C LEU A 106 -7.83 -14.63 4.49
N ARG A 107 -8.40 -15.36 3.54
CA ARG A 107 -7.63 -15.99 2.47
C ARG A 107 -6.97 -14.96 1.57
N GLU A 108 -7.70 -13.90 1.28
CA GLU A 108 -7.23 -12.78 0.48
C GLU A 108 -6.44 -11.81 1.38
N GLU A 109 -5.18 -11.55 1.03
CA GLU A 109 -4.32 -10.62 1.76
C GLU A 109 -4.71 -9.16 1.53
N ILE A 110 -5.37 -8.88 0.40
CA ILE A 110 -5.89 -7.57 0.02
C ILE A 110 -7.33 -7.71 -0.45
N THR A 111 -8.16 -6.74 -0.11
CA THR A 111 -9.58 -6.68 -0.48
C THR A 111 -9.90 -5.42 -1.30
N THR A 112 -8.93 -4.96 -2.10
CA THR A 112 -9.11 -3.84 -3.04
C THR A 112 -10.02 -4.23 -4.21
N PRO A 113 -10.54 -3.28 -5.00
CA PRO A 113 -11.45 -3.58 -6.08
C PRO A 113 -10.92 -4.65 -7.05
N GLY A 114 -11.77 -5.61 -7.40
CA GLY A 114 -11.43 -6.74 -8.28
C GLY A 114 -10.91 -7.99 -7.56
N PHE A 115 -10.58 -7.92 -6.27
CA PHE A 115 -10.18 -9.10 -5.49
C PHE A 115 -11.35 -9.84 -4.86
N LEU A 116 -12.40 -9.13 -4.45
CA LEU A 116 -13.63 -9.72 -3.93
C LEU A 116 -14.82 -9.34 -4.82
N ASP A 117 -15.49 -10.35 -5.32
CA ASP A 117 -16.85 -10.27 -5.82
C ASP A 117 -17.86 -10.50 -4.66
N THR A 118 -19.13 -10.54 -4.97
CA THR A 118 -20.19 -10.77 -3.97
C THR A 118 -20.00 -12.06 -3.18
N GLU A 119 -19.61 -13.16 -3.83
CA GLU A 119 -19.33 -14.43 -3.17
C GLU A 119 -18.03 -14.35 -2.34
N GLY A 120 -17.05 -13.58 -2.81
CA GLY A 120 -15.81 -13.30 -2.09
C GLY A 120 -16.06 -12.57 -0.79
N GLU A 121 -16.92 -11.55 -0.79
CA GLU A 121 -17.33 -10.85 0.44
C GLU A 121 -18.01 -11.80 1.43
N GLU A 122 -18.90 -12.68 0.96
CA GLU A 122 -19.55 -13.67 1.81
C GLU A 122 -18.56 -14.70 2.38
N ARG A 123 -17.57 -15.12 1.58
CA ARG A 123 -16.48 -15.98 2.08
C ARG A 123 -15.66 -15.28 3.15
N ALA A 124 -15.29 -14.01 2.93
CA ALA A 124 -14.54 -13.22 3.89
C ALA A 124 -15.30 -13.09 5.22
N ILE A 125 -16.61 -12.80 5.18
CA ILE A 125 -17.46 -12.75 6.37
C ILE A 125 -17.45 -14.10 7.11
N ARG A 126 -17.63 -15.22 6.40
CA ARG A 126 -17.56 -16.56 7.01
C ARG A 126 -16.21 -16.81 7.67
N GLN A 127 -15.10 -16.44 7.01
CA GLN A 127 -13.76 -16.59 7.58
C GLN A 127 -13.57 -15.79 8.88
N LEU A 128 -14.12 -14.57 8.95
CA LEU A 128 -14.09 -13.75 10.17
C LEU A 128 -14.91 -14.38 11.30
N ILE A 129 -16.04 -15.02 10.98
CA ILE A 129 -16.89 -15.75 11.94
C ILE A 129 -16.16 -17.01 12.41
N ASP A 130 -15.71 -17.86 11.50
CA ASP A 130 -15.12 -19.17 11.78
C ASP A 130 -13.81 -19.05 12.56
N SER A 131 -13.03 -18.01 12.29
CA SER A 131 -11.80 -17.69 13.02
C SER A 131 -12.06 -17.02 14.38
N ASN A 132 -13.32 -16.71 14.71
CA ASN A 132 -13.70 -15.94 15.87
C ASN A 132 -12.91 -14.62 16.02
N THR A 133 -12.72 -13.91 14.91
CA THR A 133 -11.98 -12.64 14.89
C THR A 133 -12.60 -11.63 15.85
N GLN A 134 -11.81 -11.11 16.78
CA GLN A 134 -12.25 -10.13 17.77
C GLN A 134 -11.92 -8.69 17.39
N VAL A 135 -10.93 -8.49 16.52
CA VAL A 135 -10.48 -7.16 16.11
C VAL A 135 -10.34 -7.09 14.59
N VAL A 136 -10.92 -6.05 14.04
CA VAL A 136 -10.80 -5.68 12.61
C VAL A 136 -10.16 -4.30 12.53
N MET A 137 -9.17 -4.15 11.64
CA MET A 137 -8.57 -2.87 11.30
C MET A 137 -9.01 -2.45 9.90
N VAL A 138 -9.39 -1.19 9.74
CA VAL A 138 -9.71 -0.60 8.44
C VAL A 138 -8.77 0.56 8.16
N THR A 139 -7.94 0.40 7.13
CA THR A 139 -7.00 1.44 6.69
C THR A 139 -7.68 2.41 5.73
N ASN A 140 -7.31 3.68 5.80
CA ASN A 140 -7.78 4.70 4.86
C ASN A 140 -7.02 4.61 3.52
N ARG A 141 -7.14 3.46 2.85
CA ARG A 141 -6.57 3.25 1.51
C ARG A 141 -7.58 3.66 0.46
N ALA A 142 -7.35 4.81 -0.15
CA ALA A 142 -8.11 5.20 -1.35
C ALA A 142 -7.56 4.47 -2.58
N THR A 143 -8.47 3.96 -3.42
CA THR A 143 -8.14 3.12 -4.59
C THR A 143 -8.71 3.68 -5.91
N PRO A 144 -8.52 4.99 -6.22
CA PRO A 144 -9.09 5.59 -7.43
C PRO A 144 -8.52 4.98 -8.71
N GLU A 145 -7.33 4.40 -8.67
CA GLU A 145 -6.69 3.68 -9.76
C GLU A 145 -7.47 2.45 -10.25
N PHE A 146 -8.37 1.91 -9.41
CA PHE A 146 -9.25 0.78 -9.76
C PHE A 146 -10.68 1.24 -10.12
N GLY A 147 -10.94 2.56 -10.23
CA GLY A 147 -12.27 3.09 -10.56
C GLY A 147 -13.27 3.09 -9.39
N ALA A 148 -12.86 2.64 -8.22
CA ALA A 148 -13.64 2.65 -6.98
C ALA A 148 -12.72 3.09 -5.83
N ALA A 149 -13.03 4.20 -5.17
CA ALA A 149 -12.07 4.87 -4.29
C ALA A 149 -12.19 4.44 -2.82
N VAL A 150 -13.40 4.16 -2.35
CA VAL A 150 -13.70 4.09 -0.91
C VAL A 150 -14.18 2.70 -0.52
N PHE A 151 -13.41 2.03 0.34
CA PHE A 151 -13.80 0.75 0.96
C PHE A 151 -15.09 0.91 1.76
N GLY A 152 -15.98 -0.05 1.59
CA GLY A 152 -17.28 -0.05 2.27
C GLY A 152 -18.36 0.82 1.64
N ARG A 153 -17.99 1.77 0.75
CA ARG A 153 -18.94 2.61 0.01
C ARG A 153 -18.99 2.23 -1.48
N ASP A 154 -17.83 2.20 -2.13
CA ASP A 154 -17.73 1.99 -3.57
C ASP A 154 -17.47 0.50 -3.90
N TYR A 155 -16.89 -0.25 -2.97
CA TYR A 155 -16.61 -1.68 -3.05
C TYR A 155 -16.61 -2.33 -1.66
N CYS A 156 -16.72 -3.65 -1.58
CA CYS A 156 -16.80 -4.42 -0.35
C CYS A 156 -17.90 -3.91 0.63
N GLN A 157 -19.03 -3.50 0.07
CA GLN A 157 -20.12 -2.87 0.84
C GLN A 157 -20.78 -3.83 1.82
N ARG A 158 -20.93 -5.12 1.46
CA ARG A 158 -21.50 -6.15 2.33
C ARG A 158 -20.59 -6.44 3.50
N LEU A 159 -19.29 -6.60 3.21
CA LEU A 159 -18.28 -6.88 4.22
C LEU A 159 -18.20 -5.75 5.24
N MET A 160 -18.14 -4.49 4.78
CA MET A 160 -18.07 -3.35 5.70
C MET A 160 -19.36 -3.19 6.50
N ARG A 161 -20.53 -3.36 5.88
CA ARG A 161 -21.82 -3.34 6.60
C ARG A 161 -21.86 -4.40 7.70
N TRP A 162 -21.40 -5.62 7.40
CA TRP A 162 -21.32 -6.67 8.39
C TRP A 162 -20.38 -6.31 9.56
N VAL A 163 -19.25 -5.65 9.25
CA VAL A 163 -18.35 -5.12 10.30
C VAL A 163 -19.08 -4.09 11.16
N ASP A 164 -19.76 -3.12 10.58
CA ASP A 164 -20.49 -2.08 11.32
C ASP A 164 -21.62 -2.65 12.18
N GLU A 165 -22.27 -3.72 11.73
CA GLU A 165 -23.34 -4.39 12.47
C GLU A 165 -22.80 -5.20 13.67
N ASN A 166 -21.64 -5.85 13.53
CA ASN A 166 -21.12 -6.81 14.51
C ASN A 166 -19.95 -6.28 15.36
N PHE A 167 -19.36 -5.17 14.97
CA PHE A 167 -18.24 -4.56 15.68
C PHE A 167 -18.55 -3.10 16.00
N GLU A 168 -17.84 -2.56 16.98
CA GLU A 168 -17.87 -1.14 17.33
C GLU A 168 -16.50 -0.51 17.07
N GLN A 169 -16.45 0.72 16.56
CA GLN A 169 -15.23 1.46 16.41
C GLN A 169 -14.72 1.89 17.79
N VAL A 170 -13.54 1.41 18.18
CA VAL A 170 -12.96 1.69 19.50
C VAL A 170 -11.76 2.64 19.44
N ALA A 171 -11.13 2.80 18.27
CA ALA A 171 -10.01 3.72 18.11
C ALA A 171 -9.86 4.17 16.66
N ILE A 172 -9.18 5.32 16.50
CA ILE A 172 -8.66 5.83 15.23
C ILE A 172 -7.20 6.24 15.45
N PHE A 173 -6.33 5.87 14.53
CA PHE A 173 -4.90 6.16 14.56
C PHE A 173 -4.55 7.02 13.35
N GLY A 174 -4.02 8.20 13.59
CA GLY A 174 -3.66 9.16 12.56
C GLY A 174 -3.43 10.54 13.15
N PRO A 175 -2.88 11.49 12.36
CA PRO A 175 -2.49 12.80 12.86
C PRO A 175 -3.65 13.63 13.39
N ASP A 176 -4.85 13.46 12.83
CA ASP A 176 -5.99 14.32 13.18
C ASP A 176 -6.89 13.75 14.29
N HIS A 177 -6.79 12.47 14.60
CA HIS A 177 -7.62 11.75 15.58
C HIS A 177 -9.14 12.05 15.50
N ASP A 178 -9.61 12.60 14.38
CA ASP A 178 -11.02 12.93 14.18
C ASP A 178 -11.83 11.65 13.90
N PRO A 179 -12.76 11.26 14.78
CA PRO A 179 -13.57 10.06 14.58
C PRO A 179 -14.51 10.14 13.37
N ASN A 180 -14.74 11.35 12.85
CA ASN A 180 -15.61 11.60 11.70
C ASN A 180 -14.86 11.60 10.36
N LEU A 181 -13.52 11.41 10.35
CA LEU A 181 -12.78 11.28 9.11
C LEU A 181 -13.37 10.17 8.23
N GLU A 182 -13.78 10.53 7.03
CA GLU A 182 -14.32 9.55 6.08
C GLU A 182 -13.18 8.75 5.43
N ILE A 183 -13.43 7.44 5.24
CA ILE A 183 -12.53 6.59 4.44
C ILE A 183 -12.43 7.17 3.04
N GLY A 184 -11.21 7.29 2.52
CA GLY A 184 -10.93 7.94 1.23
C GLY A 184 -10.55 9.43 1.35
N SER A 185 -10.51 10.00 2.56
CA SER A 185 -9.93 11.32 2.79
C SER A 185 -8.43 11.33 2.42
N LYS A 186 -7.86 12.53 2.25
CA LYS A 186 -6.42 12.66 1.91
C LYS A 186 -5.50 12.30 3.07
N THR A 187 -5.98 12.43 4.31
CA THR A 187 -5.23 12.11 5.51
C THR A 187 -5.23 10.60 5.74
N PHE A 188 -4.06 10.00 5.91
CA PHE A 188 -3.97 8.58 6.21
C PHE A 188 -4.32 8.32 7.67
N PHE A 189 -5.20 7.36 7.91
CA PHE A 189 -5.56 6.87 9.24
C PHE A 189 -5.90 5.38 9.20
N ILE A 190 -5.98 4.78 10.39
CA ILE A 190 -6.41 3.39 10.59
C ILE A 190 -7.48 3.40 11.67
N ARG A 191 -8.62 2.75 11.42
CA ARG A 191 -9.67 2.50 12.41
C ARG A 191 -9.55 1.11 12.99
N ALA A 192 -9.72 1.00 14.30
CA ALA A 192 -9.85 -0.28 14.98
C ALA A 192 -11.31 -0.51 15.41
N TYR A 193 -11.79 -1.70 15.12
CA TYR A 193 -13.11 -2.18 15.48
C TYR A 193 -12.98 -3.41 16.38
N LYS A 194 -13.72 -3.46 17.48
CA LYS A 194 -13.82 -4.63 18.35
C LYS A 194 -15.21 -5.27 18.22
N LYS A 195 -15.26 -6.58 18.29
CA LYS A 195 -16.51 -7.34 18.26
C LYS A 195 -17.42 -6.91 19.42
N LYS A 196 -18.68 -6.63 19.10
CA LYS A 196 -19.72 -6.33 20.10
C LYS A 196 -19.97 -7.54 20.98
N VAL A 197 -20.15 -7.31 22.27
CA VAL A 197 -20.43 -8.33 23.26
C VAL A 197 -21.92 -8.72 23.23
#